data_6836169e89134d3893a016744b006d4a
#
_entry.id   6836169e89134d3893a016744b006d4a
#
_cell.length_a   1.000
_cell.length_b   1.000
_cell.length_c   1.000
_cell.angle_alpha   90.00
_cell.angle_beta   90.00
_cell.angle_gamma   90.00
#
_symmetry.space_group_name_H-M   'P 1'
#
loop_
_entity.id
_entity.type
_entity.pdbx_description
1 polymer ?
#
loop_
_entity_poly.entity_id
_entity_poly.type
_entity_poly.pdbx_seq_one_letter_code
_entity_poly.pdbx_strand_id
1 'polypeptide(L)'
;MTRILFLPGAGASPDFWKPVGERLPADWSKEYFGWSGLGDQPHDPAIKGLDDLVSMVSAKMDEPVDLVAQSMGGVIAARLALDRPDLVRRLVLVVTSGGVNMAGFGAADWRPDYRKSIPRAVEWITAARSSPELPVEKIAAPTLLIWGDADAISPVAVGRHLENRMPNARLHVMPGGDHDLAKTHAEQTASLIEKHLSA
;
A
#
# COMPACT_ATOMS: atom_id res chain seq x y z
N MET A 1 17.61 13.82 -3.18
CA MET A 1 16.79 13.50 -4.36
C MET A 1 15.61 12.68 -3.88
N THR A 2 14.38 12.94 -4.33
CA THR A 2 13.22 12.13 -3.91
C THR A 2 13.29 10.76 -4.57
N ARG A 3 13.29 9.70 -3.77
CA ARG A 3 13.27 8.31 -4.23
C ARG A 3 12.02 7.61 -3.71
N ILE A 4 11.21 7.11 -4.61
CA ILE A 4 9.91 6.51 -4.31
C ILE A 4 9.93 5.02 -4.63
N LEU A 5 9.51 4.21 -3.66
CA LEU A 5 9.19 2.80 -3.87
C LEU A 5 7.66 2.64 -3.93
N PHE A 6 7.16 2.21 -5.07
CA PHE A 6 5.73 1.98 -5.31
C PHE A 6 5.36 0.53 -5.05
N LEU A 7 4.49 0.30 -4.07
CA LEU A 7 4.10 -1.02 -3.60
C LEU A 7 2.62 -1.29 -3.95
N PRO A 8 2.33 -2.17 -4.92
CA PRO A 8 0.96 -2.49 -5.31
C PRO A 8 0.27 -3.39 -4.28
N GLY A 9 -1.03 -3.58 -4.45
CA GLY A 9 -1.82 -4.55 -3.71
C GLY A 9 -1.62 -6.00 -4.17
N ALA A 10 -2.55 -6.87 -3.80
CA ALA A 10 -2.53 -8.29 -4.16
C ALA A 10 -2.68 -8.55 -5.68
N GLY A 11 -3.14 -7.58 -6.46
CA GLY A 11 -3.09 -7.62 -7.93
C GLY A 11 -1.68 -7.65 -8.50
N ALA A 12 -0.68 -7.31 -7.70
CA ALA A 12 0.76 -7.54 -7.87
C ALA A 12 1.45 -6.89 -9.07
N SER A 13 0.72 -6.21 -9.96
CA SER A 13 1.32 -5.64 -11.17
C SER A 13 2.22 -4.43 -10.86
N PRO A 14 3.47 -4.41 -11.33
CA PRO A 14 4.32 -3.23 -11.26
C PRO A 14 3.73 -2.04 -12.03
N ASP A 15 2.83 -2.31 -12.99
CA ASP A 15 2.18 -1.28 -13.80
C ASP A 15 1.03 -0.57 -13.06
N PHE A 16 0.62 -1.09 -11.90
CA PHE A 16 -0.48 -0.51 -11.12
C PHE A 16 -0.27 0.98 -10.83
N TRP A 17 0.95 1.36 -10.48
CA TRP A 17 1.30 2.71 -10.10
C TRP A 17 1.80 3.60 -11.24
N LYS A 18 2.02 3.06 -12.45
CA LYS A 18 2.51 3.85 -13.59
C LYS A 18 1.65 5.08 -13.90
N PRO A 19 0.29 5.00 -13.92
CA PRO A 19 -0.54 6.17 -14.20
C PRO A 19 -0.32 7.34 -13.23
N VAL A 20 -0.01 7.04 -11.97
CA VAL A 20 0.35 8.04 -10.95
C VAL A 20 1.80 8.48 -11.13
N GLY A 21 2.73 7.55 -11.25
CA GLY A 21 4.16 7.86 -11.29
C GLY A 21 4.58 8.68 -12.52
N GLU A 22 3.91 8.51 -13.66
CA GLU A 22 4.13 9.30 -14.87
C GLU A 22 3.71 10.77 -14.72
N ARG A 23 2.86 11.07 -13.74
CA ARG A 23 2.38 12.42 -13.42
C ARG A 23 3.20 13.14 -12.35
N LEU A 24 4.08 12.40 -11.65
CA LEU A 24 5.00 12.97 -10.67
C LEU A 24 6.25 13.56 -11.36
N PRO A 25 6.97 14.49 -10.71
CA PRO A 25 8.16 15.11 -11.27
C PRO A 25 9.13 14.11 -11.91
N ALA A 26 9.63 14.43 -13.10
CA ALA A 26 10.45 13.51 -13.89
C ALA A 26 11.84 13.24 -13.27
N ASP A 27 12.33 14.17 -12.46
CA ASP A 27 13.59 14.10 -11.73
C ASP A 27 13.54 13.25 -10.46
N TRP A 28 12.35 12.79 -10.06
CA TRP A 28 12.20 11.87 -8.94
C TRP A 28 12.51 10.44 -9.38
N SER A 29 13.32 9.74 -8.60
CA SER A 29 13.57 8.31 -8.80
C SER A 29 12.36 7.49 -8.40
N LYS A 30 11.90 6.58 -9.27
CA LYS A 30 10.69 5.79 -9.08
C LYS A 30 10.97 4.32 -9.35
N GLU A 31 10.77 3.47 -8.35
CA GLU A 31 10.89 2.01 -8.47
C GLU A 31 9.51 1.38 -8.25
N TYR A 32 9.08 0.52 -9.19
CA TYR A 32 7.76 -0.11 -9.16
C TYR A 32 7.91 -1.60 -8.84
N PHE A 33 7.33 -2.02 -7.73
CA PHE A 33 7.36 -3.40 -7.31
C PHE A 33 6.23 -4.22 -7.95
N GLY A 34 6.48 -5.50 -8.13
CA GLY A 34 5.52 -6.55 -8.42
C GLY A 34 5.74 -7.71 -7.46
N TRP A 35 4.70 -8.48 -7.20
CA TRP A 35 4.77 -9.56 -6.21
C TRP A 35 4.79 -10.92 -6.88
N SER A 36 5.88 -11.66 -6.70
CA SER A 36 6.04 -13.01 -7.23
C SER A 36 4.88 -13.94 -6.84
N GLY A 37 4.34 -14.65 -7.82
CA GLY A 37 3.25 -15.61 -7.63
C GLY A 37 1.87 -15.01 -7.36
N LEU A 38 1.74 -13.68 -7.43
CA LEU A 38 0.48 -12.95 -7.32
C LEU A 38 0.16 -12.27 -8.65
N GLY A 39 -1.12 -12.01 -8.92
CA GLY A 39 -1.54 -11.47 -10.21
C GLY A 39 -0.98 -12.32 -11.37
N ASP A 40 -0.41 -11.65 -12.36
CA ASP A 40 0.24 -12.31 -13.53
C ASP A 40 1.76 -12.49 -13.35
N GLN A 41 2.29 -12.25 -12.14
CA GLN A 41 3.71 -12.30 -11.90
C GLN A 41 4.22 -13.76 -11.81
N PRO A 42 5.38 -14.06 -12.40
CA PRO A 42 5.99 -15.37 -12.28
C PRO A 42 6.18 -15.78 -10.81
N HIS A 43 5.97 -17.06 -10.52
CA HIS A 43 6.16 -17.60 -9.18
C HIS A 43 7.65 -17.85 -8.89
N ASP A 44 8.13 -17.29 -7.78
CA ASP A 44 9.41 -17.62 -7.17
C ASP A 44 9.14 -18.46 -5.91
N PRO A 45 9.58 -19.72 -5.84
CA PRO A 45 9.34 -20.59 -4.70
C PRO A 45 10.03 -20.13 -3.40
N ALA A 46 10.95 -19.18 -3.48
CA ALA A 46 11.56 -18.56 -2.30
C ALA A 46 10.58 -17.62 -1.57
N ILE A 47 9.56 -17.09 -2.26
CA ILE A 47 8.55 -16.20 -1.69
C ILE A 47 7.38 -17.03 -1.15
N LYS A 48 7.28 -17.14 0.17
CA LYS A 48 6.31 -17.98 0.88
C LYS A 48 5.27 -17.20 1.68
N GLY A 49 5.44 -15.87 1.77
CA GLY A 49 4.56 -15.04 2.57
C GLY A 49 4.90 -13.56 2.52
N LEU A 50 4.14 -12.81 3.31
CA LEU A 50 4.29 -11.36 3.40
C LEU A 50 5.67 -10.94 3.93
N ASP A 51 6.27 -11.73 4.82
CA ASP A 51 7.59 -11.44 5.41
C ASP A 51 8.71 -11.45 4.36
N ASP A 52 8.60 -12.35 3.36
CA ASP A 52 9.56 -12.38 2.25
C ASP A 52 9.42 -11.14 1.37
N LEU A 53 8.18 -10.66 1.15
CA LEU A 53 7.93 -9.41 0.42
C LEU A 53 8.48 -8.20 1.17
N VAL A 54 8.29 -8.14 2.49
CA VAL A 54 8.91 -7.10 3.35
C VAL A 54 10.42 -7.13 3.22
N SER A 55 11.03 -8.32 3.29
CA SER A 55 12.48 -8.49 3.15
C SER A 55 12.98 -8.04 1.78
N MET A 56 12.24 -8.37 0.71
CA MET A 56 12.56 -7.97 -0.66
C MET A 56 12.57 -6.45 -0.84
N VAL A 57 11.58 -5.74 -0.29
CA VAL A 57 11.55 -4.27 -0.34
C VAL A 57 12.63 -3.68 0.54
N SER A 58 12.83 -4.20 1.77
CA SER A 58 13.86 -3.74 2.70
C SER A 58 15.27 -3.81 2.09
N ALA A 59 15.56 -4.84 1.30
CA ALA A 59 16.84 -5.00 0.60
C ALA A 59 17.14 -3.90 -0.44
N LYS A 60 16.12 -3.14 -0.86
CA LYS A 60 16.24 -1.97 -1.75
C LYS A 60 16.37 -0.65 -1.01
N MET A 61 16.25 -0.66 0.31
CA MET A 61 16.29 0.55 1.15
C MET A 61 17.71 0.72 1.74
N ASP A 62 18.64 1.19 0.94
CA ASP A 62 20.03 1.51 1.30
C ASP A 62 20.20 2.98 1.72
N GLU A 63 19.23 3.83 1.42
CA GLU A 63 19.13 5.23 1.80
C GLU A 63 17.67 5.58 2.14
N PRO A 64 17.38 6.74 2.76
CA PRO A 64 16.00 7.15 3.05
C PRO A 64 15.14 7.26 1.78
N VAL A 65 13.98 6.59 1.80
CA VAL A 65 13.02 6.52 0.69
C VAL A 65 11.63 6.99 1.12
N ASP A 66 10.81 7.31 0.14
CA ASP A 66 9.38 7.48 0.30
C ASP A 66 8.65 6.20 -0.13
N LEU A 67 7.70 5.73 0.68
CA LEU A 67 6.89 4.56 0.37
C LEU A 67 5.50 5.00 -0.08
N VAL A 68 5.09 4.59 -1.27
CA VAL A 68 3.73 4.81 -1.81
C VAL A 68 3.08 3.45 -2.03
N ALA A 69 2.05 3.14 -1.28
CA ALA A 69 1.58 1.77 -1.16
C ALA A 69 0.05 1.65 -1.15
N GLN A 70 -0.48 0.64 -1.86
CA GLN A 70 -1.90 0.36 -1.97
C GLN A 70 -2.24 -1.01 -1.39
N SER A 71 -3.38 -1.11 -0.68
CA SER A 71 -3.96 -2.39 -0.22
C SER A 71 -2.94 -3.24 0.56
N MET A 72 -2.63 -4.46 0.13
CA MET A 72 -1.61 -5.32 0.73
C MET A 72 -0.23 -4.64 0.79
N GLY A 73 0.15 -3.90 -0.24
CA GLY A 73 1.38 -3.11 -0.24
C GLY A 73 1.46 -2.12 0.92
N GLY A 74 0.31 -1.59 1.36
CA GLY A 74 0.23 -0.70 2.52
C GLY A 74 0.57 -1.40 3.85
N VAL A 75 0.29 -2.70 3.98
CA VAL A 75 0.72 -3.49 5.15
C VAL A 75 2.24 -3.67 5.14
N ILE A 76 2.83 -3.93 3.96
CA ILE A 76 4.29 -4.02 3.79
C ILE A 76 4.94 -2.69 4.15
N ALA A 77 4.41 -1.57 3.63
CA ALA A 77 4.94 -0.24 3.90
C ALA A 77 4.84 0.15 5.38
N ALA A 78 3.72 -0.17 6.06
CA ALA A 78 3.56 0.07 7.49
C ALA A 78 4.57 -0.74 8.33
N ARG A 79 4.82 -2.01 7.96
CA ARG A 79 5.87 -2.84 8.59
C ARG A 79 7.25 -2.22 8.41
N LEU A 80 7.60 -1.82 7.20
CA LEU A 80 8.90 -1.18 6.92
C LEU A 80 9.07 0.13 7.70
N ALA A 81 8.00 0.93 7.83
CA ALA A 81 8.03 2.15 8.62
C ALA A 81 8.25 1.90 10.13
N LEU A 82 7.83 0.73 10.64
CA LEU A 82 8.09 0.30 12.02
C LEU A 82 9.49 -0.30 12.19
N ASP A 83 9.93 -1.14 11.25
CA ASP A 83 11.17 -1.89 11.33
C ASP A 83 12.40 -1.03 10.95
N ARG A 84 12.23 -0.05 10.06
CA ARG A 84 13.29 0.82 9.51
C ARG A 84 12.86 2.29 9.53
N PRO A 85 12.51 2.87 10.70
CA PRO A 85 12.04 4.24 10.81
C PRO A 85 13.06 5.29 10.33
N ASP A 86 14.34 4.95 10.34
CA ASP A 86 15.46 5.75 9.83
C ASP A 86 15.50 5.84 8.29
N LEU A 87 14.91 4.87 7.60
CA LEU A 87 14.91 4.78 6.14
C LEU A 87 13.56 5.11 5.49
N VAL A 88 12.49 5.31 6.25
CA VAL A 88 11.21 5.75 5.71
C VAL A 88 11.04 7.24 5.96
N ARG A 89 11.29 8.06 4.94
CA ARG A 89 11.21 9.51 5.00
C ARG A 89 9.75 9.99 5.10
N ARG A 90 8.90 9.47 4.22
CA ARG A 90 7.45 9.74 4.16
C ARG A 90 6.69 8.49 3.73
N LEU A 91 5.45 8.41 4.15
CA LEU A 91 4.57 7.27 3.88
C LEU A 91 3.28 7.74 3.21
N VAL A 92 2.86 7.04 2.16
CA VAL A 92 1.54 7.20 1.53
C VAL A 92 0.84 5.85 1.56
N LEU A 93 -0.30 5.77 2.23
CA LEU A 93 -1.13 4.58 2.33
C LEU A 93 -2.45 4.80 1.61
N VAL A 94 -2.75 3.95 0.65
CA VAL A 94 -3.92 4.06 -0.21
C VAL A 94 -4.80 2.83 -0.04
N VAL A 95 -6.04 3.02 0.39
CA VAL A 95 -7.10 1.97 0.55
C VAL A 95 -6.57 0.65 1.12
N THR A 96 -5.93 0.70 2.27
CA THR A 96 -5.27 -0.44 2.92
C THR A 96 -5.80 -0.69 4.32
N SER A 97 -5.55 -1.91 4.86
CA SER A 97 -5.69 -2.11 6.30
C SER A 97 -4.56 -1.43 7.09
N GLY A 98 -3.43 -1.14 6.46
CA GLY A 98 -2.24 -0.63 7.16
C GLY A 98 -1.73 -1.56 8.26
N GLY A 99 -2.23 -2.80 8.30
CA GLY A 99 -1.89 -3.79 9.33
C GLY A 99 -2.81 -3.77 10.56
N VAL A 100 -3.93 -3.02 10.54
CA VAL A 100 -4.96 -3.11 11.58
C VAL A 100 -6.03 -4.15 11.25
N ASN A 101 -6.71 -4.65 12.29
CA ASN A 101 -7.82 -5.57 12.11
C ASN A 101 -9.02 -4.84 11.50
N MET A 102 -9.49 -5.33 10.35
CA MET A 102 -10.60 -4.72 9.64
C MET A 102 -11.99 -5.22 10.09
N ALA A 103 -12.05 -6.16 11.03
CA ALA A 103 -13.31 -6.62 11.60
C ALA A 103 -14.06 -5.45 12.27
N GLY A 104 -15.34 -5.33 11.99
CA GLY A 104 -16.16 -4.25 12.54
C GLY A 104 -16.19 -2.95 11.71
N PHE A 105 -15.39 -2.82 10.65
CA PHE A 105 -15.44 -1.66 9.74
C PHE A 105 -16.35 -1.87 8.53
N GLY A 106 -17.03 -3.01 8.43
CA GLY A 106 -17.90 -3.32 7.29
C GLY A 106 -17.14 -3.68 6.00
N ALA A 107 -15.87 -4.06 6.11
CA ALA A 107 -15.04 -4.45 4.97
C ALA A 107 -15.59 -5.71 4.29
N ALA A 108 -15.70 -5.68 2.96
CA ALA A 108 -16.06 -6.84 2.16
C ALA A 108 -14.90 -7.84 2.10
N ASP A 109 -15.22 -9.15 2.10
CA ASP A 109 -14.20 -10.16 1.86
C ASP A 109 -13.87 -10.24 0.36
N TRP A 110 -12.70 -9.75 0.00
CA TRP A 110 -12.18 -9.72 -1.37
C TRP A 110 -11.67 -11.09 -1.87
N ARG A 111 -11.43 -12.05 -0.97
CA ARG A 111 -10.73 -13.31 -1.29
C ARG A 111 -11.46 -14.19 -2.28
N PRO A 112 -12.82 -14.37 -2.23
CA PRO A 112 -13.54 -15.18 -3.19
C PRO A 112 -13.41 -14.66 -4.63
N ASP A 113 -13.53 -13.34 -4.82
CA ASP A 113 -13.42 -12.72 -6.15
C ASP A 113 -11.97 -12.74 -6.66
N TYR A 114 -11.00 -12.56 -5.78
CA TYR A 114 -9.58 -12.67 -6.11
C TYR A 114 -9.23 -14.09 -6.61
N ARG A 115 -9.65 -15.13 -5.89
CA ARG A 115 -9.42 -16.53 -6.32
C ARG A 115 -10.06 -16.86 -7.67
N LYS A 116 -11.24 -16.30 -7.94
CA LYS A 116 -11.93 -16.47 -9.22
C LYS A 116 -11.19 -15.77 -10.36
N SER A 117 -10.69 -14.56 -10.10
CA SER A 117 -10.01 -13.74 -11.11
C SER A 117 -8.56 -14.17 -11.35
N ILE A 118 -7.88 -14.69 -10.32
CA ILE A 118 -6.47 -15.09 -10.36
C ILE A 118 -6.32 -16.52 -9.79
N PRO A 119 -6.76 -17.56 -10.54
CA PRO A 119 -6.76 -18.94 -10.04
C PRO A 119 -5.36 -19.52 -9.78
N ARG A 120 -4.32 -18.91 -10.37
CA ARG A 120 -2.92 -19.35 -10.22
C ARG A 120 -2.18 -18.66 -9.09
N ALA A 121 -2.81 -17.71 -8.39
CA ALA A 121 -2.18 -17.04 -7.26
C ALA A 121 -1.77 -18.04 -6.18
N VAL A 122 -0.64 -17.77 -5.55
CA VAL A 122 -0.15 -18.59 -4.43
C VAL A 122 -1.16 -18.60 -3.28
N GLU A 123 -1.33 -19.75 -2.65
CA GLU A 123 -2.39 -19.95 -1.64
C GLU A 123 -2.28 -19.04 -0.43
N TRP A 124 -1.06 -18.73 0.00
CA TRP A 124 -0.84 -17.97 1.23
C TRP A 124 -1.54 -16.60 1.23
N ILE A 125 -1.74 -15.96 0.04
CA ILE A 125 -2.39 -14.64 -0.03
C ILE A 125 -3.84 -14.66 0.45
N THR A 126 -4.53 -15.76 0.25
CA THR A 126 -5.93 -15.92 0.66
C THR A 126 -6.11 -16.81 1.91
N ALA A 127 -5.05 -17.50 2.35
CA ALA A 127 -5.08 -18.36 3.53
C ALA A 127 -4.97 -17.57 4.85
N ALA A 128 -4.20 -16.49 4.86
CA ALA A 128 -4.01 -15.67 6.06
C ALA A 128 -5.31 -14.97 6.46
N ARG A 129 -5.90 -15.38 7.59
CA ARG A 129 -7.16 -14.81 8.09
C ARG A 129 -6.96 -13.69 9.11
N SER A 130 -5.84 -13.67 9.82
CA SER A 130 -5.47 -12.61 10.75
C SER A 130 -3.97 -12.64 11.00
N SER A 131 -3.29 -11.54 10.70
CA SER A 131 -1.98 -11.26 11.29
C SER A 131 -2.20 -10.44 12.58
N PRO A 132 -1.29 -10.51 13.55
CA PRO A 132 -1.31 -9.59 14.69
C PRO A 132 -1.38 -8.14 14.17
N GLU A 133 -2.17 -7.30 14.87
CA GLU A 133 -2.22 -5.88 14.53
C GLU A 133 -0.84 -5.24 14.65
N LEU A 134 -0.53 -4.36 13.72
CA LEU A 134 0.67 -3.56 13.80
C LEU A 134 0.47 -2.39 14.78
N PRO A 135 1.49 -2.03 15.57
CA PRO A 135 1.46 -0.87 16.46
C PRO A 135 1.63 0.42 15.65
N VAL A 136 0.63 0.74 14.81
CA VAL A 136 0.67 1.87 13.86
C VAL A 136 0.87 3.23 14.54
N GLU A 137 0.53 3.33 15.82
CA GLU A 137 0.79 4.51 16.66
C GLU A 137 2.29 4.80 16.89
N LYS A 138 3.16 3.85 16.57
CA LYS A 138 4.62 4.00 16.62
C LYS A 138 5.23 4.45 15.29
N ILE A 139 4.43 4.54 14.22
CA ILE A 139 4.92 5.03 12.92
C ILE A 139 5.14 6.54 13.04
N ALA A 140 6.40 6.94 13.05
CA ALA A 140 6.82 8.34 13.19
C ALA A 140 6.82 9.10 11.86
N ALA A 141 6.94 8.40 10.72
CA ALA A 141 6.99 9.01 9.40
C ALA A 141 5.72 9.83 9.11
N PRO A 142 5.84 11.07 8.59
CA PRO A 142 4.70 11.81 8.07
C PRO A 142 3.92 10.96 7.07
N THR A 143 2.63 10.78 7.30
CA THR A 143 1.81 9.84 6.54
C THR A 143 0.61 10.52 5.87
N LEU A 144 0.46 10.30 4.58
CA LEU A 144 -0.74 10.62 3.81
C LEU A 144 -1.58 9.35 3.66
N LEU A 145 -2.84 9.43 4.07
CA LEU A 145 -3.86 8.39 3.88
C LEU A 145 -4.80 8.83 2.76
N ILE A 146 -4.99 8.00 1.72
CA ILE A 146 -5.90 8.30 0.60
C ILE A 146 -6.94 7.19 0.52
N TRP A 147 -8.21 7.53 0.67
CA TRP A 147 -9.34 6.61 0.62
C TRP A 147 -10.39 7.05 -0.38
N GLY A 148 -11.08 6.09 -0.98
CA GLY A 148 -12.26 6.33 -1.77
C GLY A 148 -13.54 6.00 -0.99
N ASP A 149 -14.59 6.78 -1.15
CA ASP A 149 -15.86 6.55 -0.44
C ASP A 149 -16.74 5.47 -1.08
N ALA A 150 -16.34 4.97 -2.26
CA ALA A 150 -16.96 3.84 -2.93
C ALA A 150 -16.20 2.50 -2.73
N ASP A 151 -15.14 2.47 -1.92
CA ASP A 151 -14.36 1.26 -1.65
C ASP A 151 -15.05 0.38 -0.59
N ALA A 152 -15.57 -0.77 -1.01
CA ALA A 152 -16.14 -1.77 -0.13
C ALA A 152 -15.10 -2.67 0.54
N ILE A 153 -13.89 -2.79 -0.03
CA ILE A 153 -12.81 -3.67 0.48
C ILE A 153 -12.09 -3.01 1.65
N SER A 154 -11.78 -1.72 1.54
CA SER A 154 -11.22 -0.92 2.63
C SER A 154 -12.06 0.35 2.83
N PRO A 155 -13.16 0.27 3.58
CA PRO A 155 -14.06 1.41 3.80
C PRO A 155 -13.36 2.61 4.45
N VAL A 156 -13.86 3.82 4.22
CA VAL A 156 -13.34 5.08 4.80
C VAL A 156 -13.17 4.99 6.33
N ALA A 157 -14.00 4.19 7.00
CA ALA A 157 -13.88 3.96 8.44
C ALA A 157 -12.51 3.42 8.86
N VAL A 158 -11.87 2.61 8.01
CA VAL A 158 -10.49 2.11 8.22
C VAL A 158 -9.49 3.26 8.14
N GLY A 159 -9.60 4.10 7.11
CA GLY A 159 -8.74 5.30 6.96
C GLY A 159 -8.87 6.26 8.15
N ARG A 160 -10.08 6.51 8.63
CA ARG A 160 -10.34 7.31 9.85
C ARG A 160 -9.74 6.69 11.10
N HIS A 161 -9.82 5.36 11.22
CA HIS A 161 -9.20 4.64 12.33
C HIS A 161 -7.68 4.77 12.32
N LEU A 162 -7.04 4.63 11.16
CA LEU A 162 -5.60 4.84 11.00
C LEU A 162 -5.21 6.30 11.31
N GLU A 163 -5.96 7.29 10.80
CA GLU A 163 -5.71 8.71 11.08
C GLU A 163 -5.74 9.01 12.58
N ASN A 164 -6.71 8.43 13.31
CA ASN A 164 -6.83 8.63 14.75
C ASN A 164 -5.72 7.95 15.58
N ARG A 165 -5.12 6.86 15.05
CA ARG A 165 -4.07 6.12 15.75
C ARG A 165 -2.66 6.58 15.40
N MET A 166 -2.41 7.02 14.17
CA MET A 166 -1.08 7.42 13.70
C MET A 166 -0.81 8.89 13.99
N PRO A 167 0.26 9.24 14.73
CA PRO A 167 0.46 10.61 15.25
C PRO A 167 0.67 11.67 14.16
N ASN A 168 1.22 11.28 13.01
CA ASN A 168 1.57 12.18 11.91
C ASN A 168 0.80 11.86 10.63
N ALA A 169 -0.41 11.29 10.73
CA ALA A 169 -1.23 10.95 9.58
C ALA A 169 -2.29 12.02 9.28
N ARG A 170 -2.61 12.16 7.99
CA ARG A 170 -3.72 12.97 7.49
C ARG A 170 -4.50 12.19 6.44
N LEU A 171 -5.81 12.11 6.59
CA LEU A 171 -6.71 11.42 5.68
C LEU A 171 -7.25 12.39 4.62
N HIS A 172 -7.19 11.93 3.37
CA HIS A 172 -7.94 12.51 2.25
C HIS A 172 -8.93 11.48 1.74
N VAL A 173 -10.22 11.84 1.69
CA VAL A 173 -11.28 11.01 1.13
C VAL A 173 -11.64 11.52 -0.25
N MET A 174 -11.56 10.65 -1.25
CA MET A 174 -11.81 10.94 -2.66
C MET A 174 -13.22 10.50 -3.03
N PRO A 175 -14.11 11.43 -3.41
CA PRO A 175 -15.48 11.09 -3.81
C PRO A 175 -15.51 10.16 -5.03
N GLY A 176 -16.30 9.10 -4.96
CA GLY A 176 -16.43 8.10 -6.03
C GLY A 176 -15.22 7.18 -6.21
N GLY A 177 -14.17 7.34 -5.42
CA GLY A 177 -13.00 6.47 -5.48
C GLY A 177 -13.32 5.06 -4.97
N ASP A 178 -12.88 4.06 -5.71
CA ASP A 178 -12.98 2.64 -5.38
C ASP A 178 -11.63 2.08 -4.93
N HIS A 179 -11.52 0.75 -4.85
CA HIS A 179 -10.26 0.09 -4.45
C HIS A 179 -9.11 0.31 -5.46
N ASP A 180 -9.43 0.65 -6.70
CA ASP A 180 -8.48 0.97 -7.77
C ASP A 180 -8.29 2.49 -7.98
N LEU A 181 -8.67 3.33 -7.02
CA LEU A 181 -8.65 4.80 -7.14
C LEU A 181 -7.31 5.38 -7.63
N ALA A 182 -6.19 4.73 -7.34
CA ALA A 182 -4.89 5.14 -7.84
C ALA A 182 -4.76 5.06 -9.37
N LYS A 183 -5.61 4.25 -10.04
CA LYS A 183 -5.73 4.20 -11.50
C LYS A 183 -6.85 5.11 -11.99
N THR A 184 -8.04 4.98 -11.41
CA THR A 184 -9.26 5.68 -11.86
C THR A 184 -9.20 7.18 -11.58
N HIS A 185 -8.46 7.59 -10.53
CA HIS A 185 -8.26 8.98 -10.11
C HIS A 185 -6.76 9.34 -10.08
N ALA A 186 -5.98 8.87 -11.08
CA ALA A 186 -4.53 8.96 -11.09
C ALA A 186 -4.00 10.41 -10.99
N GLU A 187 -4.67 11.37 -11.62
CA GLU A 187 -4.27 12.79 -11.59
C GLU A 187 -4.39 13.37 -10.18
N GLN A 188 -5.53 13.19 -9.55
CA GLN A 188 -5.76 13.69 -8.18
C GLN A 188 -4.85 12.99 -7.17
N THR A 189 -4.67 11.67 -7.34
CA THR A 189 -3.77 10.88 -6.49
C THR A 189 -2.33 11.37 -6.63
N ALA A 190 -1.85 11.62 -7.84
CA ALA A 190 -0.51 12.13 -8.09
C ALA A 190 -0.31 13.52 -7.45
N SER A 191 -1.28 14.43 -7.60
CA SER A 191 -1.22 15.78 -7.02
C SER A 191 -1.11 15.74 -5.48
N LEU A 192 -1.89 14.85 -4.82
CA LEU A 192 -1.83 14.66 -3.38
C LEU A 192 -0.47 14.11 -2.92
N ILE A 193 0.05 13.12 -3.65
CA ILE A 193 1.35 12.50 -3.38
C ILE A 193 2.47 13.53 -3.57
N GLU A 194 2.49 14.26 -4.69
CA GLU A 194 3.49 15.28 -4.96
C GLU A 194 3.55 16.33 -3.85
N LYS A 195 2.39 16.86 -3.45
CA LYS A 195 2.30 17.83 -2.35
C LYS A 195 2.84 17.27 -1.04
N HIS A 196 2.53 16.01 -0.72
CA HIS A 196 2.97 15.37 0.50
C HIS A 196 4.48 15.10 0.51
N LEU A 197 5.03 14.62 -0.60
CA LEU A 197 6.45 14.26 -0.69
C LEU A 197 7.38 15.49 -0.85
N SER A 198 6.85 16.64 -1.27
CA SER A 198 7.57 17.91 -1.40
C SER A 198 7.56 18.76 -0.12
N ALA A 199 6.71 18.47 0.85
CA ALA A 199 6.61 19.21 2.11
C ALA A 199 7.76 18.83 3.04
#